data_76549a4529e73ce030eb8a5438f5352f
#
_entry.id   76549a4529e73ce030eb8a5438f5352f
#
_cell.length_a   1.000
_cell.length_b   1.000
_cell.length_c   1.000
_cell.angle_alpha   90.00
_cell.angle_beta   90.00
_cell.angle_gamma   90.00
#
_symmetry.space_group_name_H-M   'P 1'
#
loop_
_entity.id
_entity.type
_entity.pdbx_description
1 polymer ?
#
loop_
_entity_poly.entity_id
_entity_poly.type
_entity_poly.pdbx_seq_one_letter_code
_entity_poly.pdbx_strand_id
1 'polypeptide(L)'
;MKERLQKIISAAGVASRRAAEEFIKSGKVTVNGKTAELGDSADIDTDIICIDGQTIGRRADNTYIMLNKPRGYVTTLSDEKGRPCITDLIKDVGKRVYPVGRLDMYSEGLLILTDDGDFANRLMHPSHEITKTYHAWVNGKCSVAALDRLRSPFDIDGYKTKPAEVEILYSCDDYTQLSISIHEGRNRQIRKMCEQTGLKLTKLKRVAEGKLELGALKPGKWRVLTEQELQVLSEENR
;
A
#
# COMPACT_ATOMS: atom_id res chain seq x y z
N MET A 1 20.76 -7.73 15.61
CA MET A 1 19.96 -6.71 16.39
C MET A 1 18.64 -7.34 16.83
N LYS A 2 18.27 -7.20 18.13
CA LYS A 2 17.02 -7.80 18.63
C LYS A 2 15.78 -7.09 18.11
N GLU A 3 14.85 -7.86 17.57
CA GLU A 3 13.54 -7.42 17.09
C GLU A 3 12.41 -8.20 17.77
N ARG A 4 11.19 -7.64 17.76
CA ARG A 4 10.00 -8.33 18.28
C ARG A 4 9.75 -9.63 17.53
N LEU A 5 9.48 -10.73 18.25
CA LEU A 5 9.29 -12.06 17.66
C LEU A 5 8.22 -12.08 16.56
N GLN A 6 7.08 -11.40 16.75
CA GLN A 6 6.05 -11.34 15.71
C GLN A 6 6.52 -10.60 14.42
N LYS A 7 7.49 -9.66 14.53
CA LYS A 7 8.11 -9.03 13.36
C LYS A 7 9.01 -10.04 12.64
N ILE A 8 9.86 -10.75 13.38
CA ILE A 8 10.75 -11.78 12.84
C ILE A 8 9.97 -12.88 12.12
N ILE A 9 8.95 -13.46 12.79
CA ILE A 9 8.10 -14.53 12.23
C ILE A 9 7.40 -14.07 10.94
N SER A 10 6.94 -12.81 10.93
CA SER A 10 6.30 -12.25 9.75
C SER A 10 7.30 -12.00 8.62
N ALA A 11 8.51 -11.51 8.91
CA ALA A 11 9.58 -11.31 7.93
C ALA A 11 10.09 -12.65 7.37
N ALA A 12 10.15 -13.70 8.18
CA ALA A 12 10.42 -15.07 7.73
C ALA A 12 9.30 -15.65 6.83
N GLY A 13 8.16 -14.94 6.72
CA GLY A 13 7.03 -15.30 5.87
C GLY A 13 6.17 -16.44 6.37
N VAL A 14 6.33 -16.85 7.62
CA VAL A 14 5.58 -17.95 8.22
C VAL A 14 4.14 -17.53 8.50
N ALA A 15 3.94 -16.34 9.09
CA ALA A 15 2.60 -15.87 9.49
C ALA A 15 2.46 -14.35 9.39
N SER A 16 1.24 -13.81 9.56
CA SER A 16 1.05 -12.38 9.81
C SER A 16 1.53 -12.05 11.23
N ARG A 17 1.83 -10.78 11.52
CA ARG A 17 2.21 -10.34 12.87
C ARG A 17 1.17 -10.73 13.92
N ARG A 18 -0.13 -10.58 13.61
CA ARG A 18 -1.23 -10.99 14.50
C ARG A 18 -1.29 -12.51 14.69
N ALA A 19 -1.14 -13.30 13.61
CA ALA A 19 -1.10 -14.76 13.73
C ALA A 19 0.15 -15.23 14.47
N ALA A 20 1.28 -14.55 14.30
CA ALA A 20 2.49 -14.82 15.07
C ALA A 20 2.30 -14.55 16.57
N GLU A 21 1.57 -13.50 16.96
CA GLU A 21 1.19 -13.25 18.34
C GLU A 21 0.33 -14.38 18.92
N GLU A 22 -0.59 -14.96 18.14
CA GLU A 22 -1.38 -16.12 18.56
C GLU A 22 -0.50 -17.38 18.70
N PHE A 23 0.51 -17.59 17.85
CA PHE A 23 1.48 -18.67 18.01
C PHE A 23 2.29 -18.51 19.30
N ILE A 24 2.72 -17.28 19.63
CA ILE A 24 3.43 -16.99 20.88
C ILE A 24 2.52 -17.26 22.09
N LYS A 25 1.30 -16.75 22.11
CA LYS A 25 0.32 -16.97 23.19
C LYS A 25 0.00 -18.44 23.40
N SER A 26 -0.06 -19.24 22.34
CA SER A 26 -0.34 -20.67 22.42
C SER A 26 0.88 -21.53 22.78
N GLY A 27 2.03 -20.91 23.10
CA GLY A 27 3.25 -21.60 23.50
C GLY A 27 3.96 -22.35 22.38
N LYS A 28 3.61 -22.07 21.11
CA LYS A 28 4.19 -22.74 19.93
C LYS A 28 5.55 -22.20 19.52
N VAL A 29 5.93 -21.03 20.03
CA VAL A 29 7.19 -20.36 19.70
C VAL A 29 8.21 -20.56 20.80
N THR A 30 9.42 -20.98 20.42
CA THR A 30 10.56 -21.05 21.36
C THR A 30 11.73 -20.24 20.82
N VAL A 31 12.51 -19.66 21.75
CA VAL A 31 13.79 -18.99 21.48
C VAL A 31 14.87 -19.68 22.32
N ASN A 32 15.89 -20.24 21.67
CA ASN A 32 16.97 -21.00 22.32
C ASN A 32 16.42 -22.10 23.24
N GLY A 33 15.36 -22.80 22.81
CA GLY A 33 14.70 -23.87 23.56
C GLY A 33 13.76 -23.44 24.68
N LYS A 34 13.61 -22.13 24.96
CA LYS A 34 12.68 -21.60 25.96
C LYS A 34 11.41 -21.11 25.29
N THR A 35 10.24 -21.44 25.84
CA THR A 35 8.95 -20.93 25.36
C THR A 35 8.92 -19.41 25.46
N ALA A 36 8.54 -18.77 24.37
CA ALA A 36 8.48 -17.32 24.26
C ALA A 36 7.15 -16.76 24.77
N GLU A 37 7.19 -15.53 25.29
CA GLU A 37 6.03 -14.77 25.75
C GLU A 37 5.75 -13.55 24.84
N LEU A 38 4.52 -13.00 24.94
CA LEU A 38 4.18 -11.78 24.23
C LEU A 38 5.08 -10.62 24.66
N GLY A 39 5.68 -9.95 23.69
CA GLY A 39 6.60 -8.86 23.95
C GLY A 39 8.06 -9.26 23.88
N ASP A 40 8.36 -10.55 23.79
CA ASP A 40 9.73 -11.02 23.64
C ASP A 40 10.35 -10.56 22.31
N SER A 41 11.67 -10.47 22.34
CA SER A 41 12.50 -10.06 21.22
C SER A 41 13.68 -11.00 21.07
N ALA A 42 14.06 -11.29 19.84
CA ALA A 42 15.22 -12.15 19.52
C ALA A 42 16.03 -11.53 18.37
N ASP A 43 17.22 -12.05 18.17
CA ASP A 43 18.06 -11.73 17.03
C ASP A 43 18.10 -12.95 16.10
N ILE A 44 17.49 -12.83 14.91
CA ILE A 44 17.38 -13.94 13.95
C ILE A 44 18.75 -14.46 13.45
N ASP A 45 19.81 -13.68 13.62
CA ASP A 45 21.16 -14.07 13.16
C ASP A 45 21.91 -14.87 14.25
N THR A 46 21.52 -14.77 15.52
CA THR A 46 22.22 -15.39 16.65
C THR A 46 21.34 -16.31 17.49
N ASP A 47 20.01 -16.09 17.51
CA ASP A 47 19.09 -16.89 18.31
C ASP A 47 18.41 -17.97 17.44
N ILE A 48 18.24 -19.16 18.02
CA ILE A 48 17.48 -20.26 17.38
C ILE A 48 16.01 -20.05 17.72
N ILE A 49 15.22 -19.67 16.70
CA ILE A 49 13.78 -19.44 16.84
C ILE A 49 13.04 -20.60 16.18
N CYS A 50 12.16 -21.26 16.92
CA CYS A 50 11.36 -22.38 16.39
C CYS A 50 9.86 -22.09 16.55
N ILE A 51 9.07 -22.62 15.60
CA ILE A 51 7.61 -22.65 15.66
C ILE A 51 7.17 -24.11 15.48
N ASP A 52 6.40 -24.64 16.43
CA ASP A 52 6.01 -26.07 16.46
C ASP A 52 7.23 -27.00 16.25
N GLY A 53 8.39 -26.65 16.83
CA GLY A 53 9.65 -27.41 16.74
C GLY A 53 10.44 -27.21 15.44
N GLN A 54 9.93 -26.46 14.46
CA GLN A 54 10.64 -26.16 13.22
C GLN A 54 11.38 -24.82 13.31
N THR A 55 12.69 -24.83 13.07
CA THR A 55 13.51 -23.62 13.06
C THR A 55 13.13 -22.70 11.90
N ILE A 56 12.96 -21.44 12.20
CA ILE A 56 12.78 -20.39 11.20
C ILE A 56 14.07 -19.62 10.99
N GLY A 57 14.34 -19.19 9.76
CA GLY A 57 15.52 -18.40 9.41
C GLY A 57 15.15 -17.15 8.61
N ARG A 58 16.15 -16.30 8.42
CA ARG A 58 16.01 -15.12 7.54
C ARG A 58 15.75 -15.57 6.10
N ARG A 59 14.84 -14.93 5.41
CA ARG A 59 14.70 -15.12 3.96
C ARG A 59 15.91 -14.52 3.24
N ALA A 60 16.39 -15.22 2.21
CA ALA A 60 17.51 -14.73 1.41
C ALA A 60 17.14 -13.50 0.58
N ASP A 61 15.91 -13.51 -0.03
CA ASP A 61 15.48 -12.49 -0.96
C ASP A 61 14.08 -11.99 -0.65
N ASN A 62 13.92 -10.68 -0.60
CA ASN A 62 12.64 -10.01 -0.52
C ASN A 62 11.97 -9.92 -1.90
N THR A 63 10.66 -9.85 -1.90
CA THR A 63 9.84 -9.77 -3.11
C THR A 63 9.19 -8.39 -3.18
N TYR A 64 9.29 -7.74 -4.32
CA TYR A 64 8.69 -6.43 -4.57
C TYR A 64 7.95 -6.47 -5.89
N ILE A 65 6.65 -6.28 -5.87
CA ILE A 65 5.81 -6.30 -7.06
C ILE A 65 4.95 -5.05 -7.17
N MET A 66 4.68 -4.67 -8.41
CA MET A 66 3.67 -3.70 -8.77
C MET A 66 2.47 -4.43 -9.35
N LEU A 67 1.29 -4.19 -8.79
CA LEU A 67 0.00 -4.65 -9.29
C LEU A 67 -0.77 -3.47 -9.86
N ASN A 68 -1.31 -3.60 -11.08
CA ASN A 68 -2.37 -2.71 -11.55
C ASN A 68 -3.71 -3.24 -11.02
N LYS A 69 -4.09 -2.79 -9.83
CA LYS A 69 -5.32 -3.23 -9.16
C LYS A 69 -6.55 -2.77 -9.96
N PRO A 70 -7.43 -3.66 -10.42
CA PRO A 70 -8.69 -3.27 -11.04
C PRO A 70 -9.73 -2.82 -10.01
N ARG A 71 -10.82 -2.20 -10.47
CA ARG A 71 -12.03 -1.94 -9.67
C ARG A 71 -12.66 -3.25 -9.22
N GLY A 72 -13.40 -3.20 -8.11
CA GLY A 72 -14.14 -4.35 -7.59
C GLY A 72 -13.34 -5.24 -6.63
N TYR A 73 -12.03 -5.03 -6.49
CA TYR A 73 -11.18 -5.79 -5.58
C TYR A 73 -10.85 -5.00 -4.32
N VAL A 74 -10.95 -5.64 -3.16
CA VAL A 74 -10.57 -5.06 -1.87
C VAL A 74 -9.07 -5.21 -1.68
N THR A 75 -8.40 -4.15 -1.19
CA THR A 75 -6.98 -4.20 -0.82
C THR A 75 -6.81 -4.85 0.55
N THR A 76 -6.95 -6.17 0.60
CA THR A 76 -6.75 -7.01 1.77
C THR A 76 -6.23 -8.38 1.37
N LEU A 77 -5.58 -9.08 2.30
CA LEU A 77 -5.14 -10.47 2.11
C LEU A 77 -6.24 -11.48 2.47
N SER A 78 -7.26 -11.06 3.22
CA SER A 78 -8.44 -11.87 3.57
C SER A 78 -9.63 -10.95 3.75
N ASP A 79 -10.81 -11.39 3.33
CA ASP A 79 -12.05 -10.64 3.50
C ASP A 79 -13.15 -11.54 4.07
N GLU A 80 -13.65 -11.19 5.25
CA GLU A 80 -14.69 -11.95 5.96
C GLU A 80 -16.05 -11.92 5.24
N LYS A 81 -16.25 -10.96 4.33
CA LYS A 81 -17.49 -10.80 3.57
C LYS A 81 -17.46 -11.52 2.22
N GLY A 82 -16.39 -12.27 1.90
CA GLY A 82 -16.26 -13.02 0.66
C GLY A 82 -16.14 -12.17 -0.61
N ARG A 83 -15.75 -10.88 -0.48
CA ARG A 83 -15.54 -10.01 -1.65
C ARG A 83 -14.22 -10.36 -2.34
N PRO A 84 -14.11 -10.17 -3.67
CA PRO A 84 -12.86 -10.36 -4.38
C PRO A 84 -11.72 -9.53 -3.76
N CYS A 85 -10.59 -10.16 -3.51
CA CYS A 85 -9.43 -9.56 -2.87
C CYS A 85 -8.23 -9.49 -3.82
N ILE A 86 -7.27 -8.65 -3.51
CA ILE A 86 -6.01 -8.58 -4.28
C ILE A 86 -5.26 -9.92 -4.31
N THR A 87 -5.46 -10.79 -3.31
CA THR A 87 -4.90 -12.15 -3.29
C THR A 87 -5.33 -13.00 -4.48
N ASP A 88 -6.54 -12.76 -5.01
CA ASP A 88 -7.04 -13.47 -6.20
C ASP A 88 -6.24 -13.15 -7.47
N LEU A 89 -5.58 -11.97 -7.49
CA LEU A 89 -4.82 -11.46 -8.63
C LEU A 89 -3.33 -11.80 -8.58
N ILE A 90 -2.84 -12.30 -7.44
CA ILE A 90 -1.40 -12.54 -7.17
C ILE A 90 -1.09 -13.97 -6.73
N LYS A 91 -2.00 -14.93 -7.02
CA LYS A 91 -1.85 -16.35 -6.63
C LYS A 91 -0.56 -16.98 -7.17
N ASP A 92 -0.12 -16.54 -8.32
CA ASP A 92 1.06 -16.99 -9.05
C ASP A 92 2.39 -16.37 -8.59
N VAL A 93 2.37 -15.44 -7.63
CA VAL A 93 3.60 -14.88 -7.03
C VAL A 93 4.40 -15.94 -6.26
N GLY A 94 3.73 -16.98 -5.73
CA GLY A 94 4.37 -18.10 -5.03
C GLY A 94 4.95 -17.76 -3.65
N LYS A 95 4.88 -16.49 -3.22
CA LYS A 95 5.34 -16.02 -1.92
C LYS A 95 4.23 -15.16 -1.26
N ARG A 96 4.24 -15.13 0.07
CA ARG A 96 3.33 -14.27 0.81
C ARG A 96 3.84 -12.83 0.77
N VAL A 97 3.15 -11.97 0.02
CA VAL A 97 3.37 -10.52 -0.01
C VAL A 97 2.14 -9.79 0.53
N TYR A 98 2.31 -8.54 0.99
CA TYR A 98 1.23 -7.69 1.49
C TYR A 98 1.30 -6.30 0.86
N PRO A 99 0.16 -5.61 0.76
CA PRO A 99 0.10 -4.31 0.10
C PRO A 99 0.79 -3.22 0.93
N VAL A 100 1.54 -2.36 0.25
CA VAL A 100 2.08 -1.10 0.76
C VAL A 100 1.02 -0.02 0.55
N GLY A 101 0.32 0.32 1.61
CA GLY A 101 -0.84 1.19 1.53
C GLY A 101 -2.07 0.49 0.94
N ARG A 102 -3.08 1.27 0.59
CA ARG A 102 -4.37 0.75 0.09
C ARG A 102 -4.94 1.61 -1.02
N LEU A 103 -5.69 0.96 -1.90
CA LEU A 103 -6.65 1.56 -2.81
C LEU A 103 -8.05 1.08 -2.43
N ASP A 104 -9.04 1.97 -2.47
CA ASP A 104 -10.44 1.60 -2.25
C ASP A 104 -10.90 0.55 -3.28
N MET A 105 -11.97 -0.18 -2.96
CA MET A 105 -12.57 -1.17 -3.85
C MET A 105 -12.89 -0.60 -5.24
N TYR A 106 -13.36 0.63 -5.30
CA TYR A 106 -13.73 1.32 -6.55
C TYR A 106 -12.65 2.24 -7.11
N SER A 107 -11.43 2.19 -6.57
CA SER A 107 -10.24 2.84 -7.13
C SER A 107 -9.37 1.79 -7.80
N GLU A 108 -8.66 2.18 -8.85
CA GLU A 108 -7.80 1.29 -9.63
C GLU A 108 -6.38 1.83 -9.72
N GLY A 109 -5.45 1.05 -10.29
CA GLY A 109 -4.11 1.48 -10.63
C GLY A 109 -3.01 0.89 -9.77
N LEU A 110 -1.91 1.60 -9.66
CA LEU A 110 -0.66 1.18 -9.05
C LEU A 110 -0.84 0.83 -7.57
N LEU A 111 -0.49 -0.40 -7.23
CA LEU A 111 -0.40 -0.88 -5.85
C LEU A 111 0.89 -1.69 -5.71
N ILE A 112 1.75 -1.27 -4.79
CA ILE A 112 2.99 -1.99 -4.45
C ILE A 112 2.65 -3.07 -3.44
N LEU A 113 3.22 -4.27 -3.60
CA LEU A 113 3.17 -5.34 -2.60
C LEU A 113 4.58 -5.87 -2.36
N THR A 114 4.86 -6.25 -1.11
CA THR A 114 6.16 -6.77 -0.70
C THR A 114 6.03 -7.68 0.51
N ASP A 115 7.07 -8.45 0.80
CA ASP A 115 7.30 -9.15 2.07
C ASP A 115 8.35 -8.46 2.95
N ASP A 116 8.94 -7.34 2.47
CA ASP A 116 9.84 -6.47 3.22
C ASP A 116 9.07 -5.46 4.07
N GLY A 117 9.04 -5.69 5.39
CA GLY A 117 8.32 -4.82 6.33
C GLY A 117 8.97 -3.45 6.52
N ASP A 118 10.27 -3.36 6.41
CA ASP A 118 10.99 -2.11 6.60
C ASP A 118 10.84 -1.21 5.37
N PHE A 119 10.91 -1.79 4.16
CA PHE A 119 10.57 -1.10 2.92
C PHE A 119 9.11 -0.59 2.93
N ALA A 120 8.16 -1.45 3.28
CA ALA A 120 6.76 -1.06 3.35
C ALA A 120 6.52 0.08 4.36
N ASN A 121 7.17 0.01 5.53
CA ASN A 121 7.06 1.04 6.55
C ASN A 121 7.62 2.38 6.06
N ARG A 122 8.79 2.37 5.40
CA ARG A 122 9.37 3.59 4.80
C ARG A 122 8.40 4.25 3.82
N LEU A 123 7.82 3.50 2.89
CA LEU A 123 6.89 4.05 1.89
C LEU A 123 5.57 4.55 2.49
N MET A 124 5.12 3.98 3.61
CA MET A 124 3.84 4.35 4.23
C MET A 124 3.98 5.41 5.34
N HIS A 125 5.18 5.67 5.83
CA HIS A 125 5.35 6.56 6.97
C HIS A 125 5.03 8.01 6.58
N PRO A 126 4.18 8.70 7.34
CA PRO A 126 3.73 10.06 6.99
C PRO A 126 4.85 11.10 6.85
N SER A 127 6.01 10.89 7.51
CA SER A 127 7.14 11.83 7.43
C SER A 127 7.85 11.84 6.07
N HIS A 128 7.70 10.79 5.26
CA HIS A 128 8.36 10.70 3.96
C HIS A 128 7.57 11.35 2.82
N GLU A 129 6.31 11.71 3.06
CA GLU A 129 5.48 12.52 2.16
C GLU A 129 5.47 12.09 0.69
N ILE A 130 5.59 10.79 0.44
CA ILE A 130 5.65 10.26 -0.93
C ILE A 130 4.41 10.67 -1.71
N THR A 131 4.63 11.40 -2.78
CA THR A 131 3.59 11.90 -3.67
C THR A 131 2.83 10.75 -4.33
N LYS A 132 1.52 10.86 -4.37
CA LYS A 132 0.65 9.90 -5.06
C LYS A 132 -0.13 10.63 -6.14
N THR A 133 0.12 10.27 -7.40
CA THR A 133 -0.54 10.89 -8.56
C THR A 133 -1.67 10.02 -9.07
N TYR A 134 -2.82 10.67 -9.24
CA TYR A 134 -4.04 10.02 -9.69
C TYR A 134 -4.56 10.68 -10.96
N HIS A 135 -5.05 9.86 -11.89
CA HIS A 135 -5.97 10.34 -12.91
C HIS A 135 -7.40 10.21 -12.37
N ALA A 136 -8.15 11.30 -12.42
CA ALA A 136 -9.51 11.40 -11.94
C ALA A 136 -10.42 11.86 -13.10
N TRP A 137 -11.49 11.09 -13.39
CA TRP A 137 -12.48 11.47 -14.37
C TRP A 137 -13.72 12.00 -13.65
N VAL A 138 -14.12 13.22 -13.96
CA VAL A 138 -15.31 13.87 -13.40
C VAL A 138 -16.29 14.21 -14.54
N ASN A 139 -17.59 14.19 -14.25
CA ASN A 139 -18.60 14.54 -15.24
C ASN A 139 -18.53 16.02 -15.63
N GLY A 140 -18.66 16.31 -16.90
CA GLY A 140 -18.72 17.65 -17.47
C GLY A 140 -17.40 18.42 -17.41
N LYS A 141 -17.47 19.69 -17.69
CA LYS A 141 -16.34 20.63 -17.60
C LYS A 141 -16.12 21.11 -16.16
N CYS A 142 -14.87 21.19 -15.75
CA CYS A 142 -14.51 21.79 -14.47
C CYS A 142 -14.46 23.32 -14.60
N SER A 143 -15.14 24.03 -13.70
CA SER A 143 -14.98 25.47 -13.58
C SER A 143 -13.60 25.84 -12.98
N VAL A 144 -13.14 27.04 -13.29
CA VAL A 144 -11.90 27.58 -12.69
C VAL A 144 -11.98 27.56 -11.15
N ALA A 145 -13.11 27.97 -10.59
CA ALA A 145 -13.33 27.98 -9.15
C ALA A 145 -13.25 26.57 -8.53
N ALA A 146 -13.76 25.53 -9.21
CA ALA A 146 -13.65 24.14 -8.75
C ALA A 146 -12.19 23.66 -8.77
N LEU A 147 -11.41 24.00 -9.81
CA LEU A 147 -10.00 23.68 -9.90
C LEU A 147 -9.17 24.36 -8.81
N ASP A 148 -9.40 25.66 -8.57
CA ASP A 148 -8.70 26.41 -7.54
C ASP A 148 -9.05 25.88 -6.13
N ARG A 149 -10.30 25.46 -5.95
CA ARG A 149 -10.70 24.81 -4.70
C ARG A 149 -10.01 23.46 -4.52
N LEU A 150 -9.89 22.63 -5.59
CA LEU A 150 -9.17 21.34 -5.53
C LEU A 150 -7.68 21.49 -5.18
N ARG A 151 -7.06 22.59 -5.58
CA ARG A 151 -5.65 22.90 -5.25
C ARG A 151 -5.45 23.38 -3.82
N SER A 152 -6.53 23.81 -3.16
CA SER A 152 -6.48 24.34 -1.80
C SER A 152 -6.56 23.22 -0.76
N PRO A 153 -6.13 23.47 0.51
CA PRO A 153 -6.32 22.52 1.59
C PRO A 153 -7.80 22.23 1.87
N PHE A 154 -8.10 20.97 2.21
CA PHE A 154 -9.43 20.50 2.62
C PHE A 154 -9.43 20.09 4.09
N ASP A 155 -10.56 20.23 4.76
CA ASP A 155 -10.82 19.51 5.99
C ASP A 155 -11.45 18.16 5.64
N ILE A 156 -10.76 17.09 6.03
CA ILE A 156 -11.20 15.71 5.82
C ILE A 156 -11.15 14.97 7.14
N ASP A 157 -12.33 14.75 7.72
CA ASP A 157 -12.49 14.06 9.02
C ASP A 157 -11.69 14.74 10.14
N GLY A 158 -11.70 16.09 10.20
CA GLY A 158 -10.99 16.88 11.20
C GLY A 158 -9.48 17.03 10.93
N TYR A 159 -9.01 16.58 9.77
CA TYR A 159 -7.63 16.76 9.33
C TYR A 159 -7.56 17.73 8.16
N LYS A 160 -6.74 18.79 8.31
CA LYS A 160 -6.46 19.74 7.24
C LYS A 160 -5.38 19.18 6.31
N THR A 161 -5.76 18.88 5.05
CA THR A 161 -4.85 18.32 4.05
C THR A 161 -3.82 19.36 3.60
N LYS A 162 -2.72 18.89 3.00
CA LYS A 162 -1.83 19.74 2.22
C LYS A 162 -2.51 20.19 0.92
N PRO A 163 -2.05 21.29 0.30
CA PRO A 163 -2.45 21.63 -1.06
C PRO A 163 -2.16 20.48 -2.01
N ALA A 164 -3.05 20.25 -2.99
CA ALA A 164 -2.84 19.28 -4.04
C ALA A 164 -2.41 19.99 -5.34
N GLU A 165 -1.59 19.31 -6.15
CA GLU A 165 -1.32 19.73 -7.51
C GLU A 165 -2.42 19.18 -8.41
N VAL A 166 -3.06 20.06 -9.21
CA VAL A 166 -4.17 19.67 -10.07
C VAL A 166 -4.00 20.26 -11.45
N GLU A 167 -4.02 19.40 -12.47
CA GLU A 167 -3.91 19.74 -13.89
C GLU A 167 -5.04 19.11 -14.69
N ILE A 168 -5.48 19.79 -15.75
CA ILE A 168 -6.41 19.21 -16.72
C ILE A 168 -5.59 18.47 -17.78
N LEU A 169 -5.81 17.15 -17.86
CA LEU A 169 -5.22 16.32 -18.92
C LEU A 169 -6.08 16.36 -20.20
N TYR A 170 -7.40 16.37 -20.03
CA TYR A 170 -8.37 16.42 -21.12
C TYR A 170 -9.70 16.98 -20.61
N SER A 171 -10.43 17.70 -21.47
CA SER A 171 -11.76 18.22 -21.15
C SER A 171 -12.65 18.24 -22.39
N CYS A 172 -13.88 17.75 -22.24
CA CYS A 172 -14.96 17.87 -23.22
C CYS A 172 -16.29 18.13 -22.49
N ASP A 173 -17.40 18.21 -23.22
CA ASP A 173 -18.71 18.48 -22.61
C ASP A 173 -19.16 17.36 -21.65
N ASP A 174 -18.79 16.11 -21.93
CA ASP A 174 -19.22 14.93 -21.17
C ASP A 174 -18.39 14.73 -19.89
N TYR A 175 -17.07 14.98 -19.95
CA TYR A 175 -16.18 14.76 -18.82
C TYR A 175 -14.88 15.58 -18.87
N THR A 176 -14.28 15.74 -17.72
CA THR A 176 -12.91 16.25 -17.57
C THR A 176 -12.04 15.17 -16.92
N GLN A 177 -10.87 14.93 -17.47
CA GLN A 177 -9.82 14.11 -16.88
C GLN A 177 -8.79 15.02 -16.21
N LEU A 178 -8.60 14.84 -14.93
CA LEU A 178 -7.64 15.57 -14.11
C LEU A 178 -6.46 14.69 -13.73
N SER A 179 -5.26 15.27 -13.66
CA SER A 179 -4.15 14.74 -12.85
C SER A 179 -4.21 15.40 -11.49
N ILE A 180 -4.22 14.61 -10.42
CA ILE A 180 -4.25 15.10 -9.03
C ILE A 180 -3.12 14.44 -8.26
N SER A 181 -2.16 15.24 -7.78
CA SER A 181 -1.06 14.77 -6.92
C SER A 181 -1.27 15.23 -5.49
N ILE A 182 -1.15 14.28 -4.55
CA ILE A 182 -1.29 14.51 -3.11
C ILE A 182 -0.11 13.91 -2.36
N HIS A 183 0.30 14.53 -1.26
CA HIS A 183 1.45 14.12 -0.43
C HIS A 183 1.08 13.25 0.77
N GLU A 184 -0.21 13.08 1.03
CA GLU A 184 -0.76 12.20 2.05
C GLU A 184 -1.78 11.22 1.44
N GLY A 185 -2.34 10.32 2.23
CA GLY A 185 -3.32 9.34 1.75
C GLY A 185 -4.44 9.12 2.76
N ARG A 186 -5.24 10.18 3.03
CA ARG A 186 -6.39 10.07 3.95
C ARG A 186 -7.50 9.23 3.34
N ASN A 187 -8.33 8.65 4.20
CA ASN A 187 -9.43 7.80 3.76
C ASN A 187 -10.31 8.50 2.72
N ARG A 188 -10.31 7.97 1.49
CA ARG A 188 -11.11 8.46 0.35
C ARG A 188 -10.86 9.95 0.03
N GLN A 189 -9.64 10.46 0.26
CA GLN A 189 -9.30 11.89 0.18
C GLN A 189 -9.78 12.53 -1.12
N ILE A 190 -9.33 12.07 -2.29
CA ILE A 190 -9.69 12.68 -3.59
C ILE A 190 -11.21 12.61 -3.83
N ARG A 191 -11.88 11.53 -3.40
CA ARG A 191 -13.34 11.42 -3.53
C ARG A 191 -14.06 12.48 -2.71
N LYS A 192 -13.61 12.73 -1.46
CA LYS A 192 -14.16 13.77 -0.58
C LYS A 192 -13.84 15.19 -1.10
N MET A 193 -12.63 15.38 -1.66
CA MET A 193 -12.27 16.66 -2.32
C MET A 193 -13.21 16.95 -3.50
N CYS A 194 -13.42 15.97 -4.38
CA CYS A 194 -14.36 16.12 -5.50
C CYS A 194 -15.80 16.38 -5.01
N GLU A 195 -16.26 15.64 -4.01
CA GLU A 195 -17.60 15.82 -3.42
C GLU A 195 -17.79 17.23 -2.84
N GLN A 196 -16.83 17.72 -2.05
CA GLN A 196 -16.87 19.07 -1.46
C GLN A 196 -16.76 20.20 -2.52
N THR A 197 -16.26 19.90 -3.71
CA THR A 197 -16.22 20.84 -4.85
C THR A 197 -17.42 20.70 -5.80
N GLY A 198 -18.38 19.82 -5.49
CA GLY A 198 -19.53 19.54 -6.34
C GLY A 198 -19.20 18.74 -7.61
N LEU A 199 -18.00 18.18 -7.72
CA LEU A 199 -17.57 17.40 -8.87
C LEU A 199 -17.99 15.92 -8.72
N LYS A 200 -18.68 15.38 -9.71
CA LYS A 200 -19.08 13.97 -9.72
C LYS A 200 -17.96 13.10 -10.28
N LEU A 201 -17.14 12.53 -9.37
CA LEU A 201 -16.07 11.62 -9.73
C LEU A 201 -16.63 10.26 -10.20
N THR A 202 -16.29 9.85 -11.42
CA THR A 202 -16.74 8.60 -12.05
C THR A 202 -15.67 7.52 -12.02
N LYS A 203 -14.40 7.92 -12.18
CA LYS A 203 -13.26 7.00 -12.20
C LYS A 203 -12.06 7.61 -11.48
N LEU A 204 -11.32 6.79 -10.73
CA LEU A 204 -10.10 7.19 -10.04
C LEU A 204 -9.03 6.11 -10.21
N LYS A 205 -7.89 6.48 -10.79
CA LYS A 205 -6.78 5.58 -11.06
C LYS A 205 -5.47 6.15 -10.54
N ARG A 206 -4.80 5.46 -9.62
CA ARG A 206 -3.44 5.84 -9.20
C ARG A 206 -2.46 5.45 -10.30
N VAL A 207 -1.77 6.42 -10.86
CA VAL A 207 -0.85 6.24 -11.99
C VAL A 207 0.61 6.28 -11.56
N ALA A 208 0.92 6.93 -10.43
CA ALA A 208 2.25 6.98 -9.89
C ALA A 208 2.26 7.02 -8.35
N GLU A 209 3.35 6.58 -7.77
CA GLU A 209 3.70 6.71 -6.35
C GLU A 209 5.19 7.08 -6.27
N GLY A 210 5.48 8.32 -5.81
CA GLY A 210 6.76 8.97 -6.05
C GLY A 210 7.06 9.02 -7.57
N LYS A 211 8.28 8.68 -7.94
CA LYS A 211 8.71 8.57 -9.33
C LYS A 211 8.38 7.20 -9.98
N LEU A 212 7.81 6.26 -9.22
CA LEU A 212 7.39 4.98 -9.78
C LEU A 212 6.07 5.15 -10.55
N GLU A 213 6.09 4.88 -11.85
CA GLU A 213 4.93 4.97 -12.72
C GLU A 213 4.32 3.60 -13.03
N LEU A 214 3.00 3.56 -13.16
CA LEU A 214 2.27 2.35 -13.53
C LEU A 214 2.62 1.87 -14.95
N GLY A 215 2.91 2.80 -15.86
CA GLY A 215 3.22 2.51 -17.24
C GLY A 215 2.13 1.75 -17.99
N ALA A 216 2.55 0.83 -18.84
CA ALA A 216 1.69 0.01 -19.70
C ALA A 216 1.15 -1.27 -19.03
N LEU A 217 1.35 -1.46 -17.72
CA LEU A 217 0.87 -2.65 -17.02
C LEU A 217 -0.66 -2.74 -17.10
N LYS A 218 -1.17 -3.86 -17.66
CA LYS A 218 -2.62 -4.07 -17.87
C LYS A 218 -3.36 -4.26 -16.54
N PRO A 219 -4.64 -3.84 -16.42
CA PRO A 219 -5.45 -4.09 -15.22
C PRO A 219 -5.49 -5.57 -14.83
N GLY A 220 -5.38 -5.85 -13.54
CA GLY A 220 -5.34 -7.20 -12.97
C GLY A 220 -4.01 -7.94 -13.15
N LYS A 221 -3.02 -7.31 -13.79
CA LYS A 221 -1.68 -7.89 -13.95
C LYS A 221 -0.71 -7.26 -12.95
N TRP A 222 0.32 -8.05 -12.62
CA TRP A 222 1.42 -7.63 -11.77
C TRP A 222 2.77 -7.93 -12.45
N ARG A 223 3.82 -7.27 -12.01
CA ARG A 223 5.21 -7.55 -12.35
C ARG A 223 6.15 -7.29 -11.18
N VAL A 224 7.31 -7.88 -11.21
CA VAL A 224 8.39 -7.55 -10.27
C VAL A 224 8.88 -6.11 -10.54
N LEU A 225 9.23 -5.38 -9.48
CA LEU A 225 9.93 -4.10 -9.59
C LEU A 225 11.39 -4.32 -9.97
N THR A 226 11.91 -3.48 -10.86
CA THR A 226 13.33 -3.49 -11.22
C THR A 226 14.18 -2.88 -10.10
N GLU A 227 15.50 -3.15 -10.11
CA GLU A 227 16.44 -2.55 -9.16
C GLU A 227 16.43 -1.01 -9.24
N GLN A 228 16.32 -0.45 -10.45
CA GLN A 228 16.21 0.99 -10.65
C GLN A 228 14.95 1.58 -10.01
N GLU A 229 13.80 0.90 -10.14
CA GLU A 229 12.55 1.33 -9.51
C GLU A 229 12.63 1.26 -7.97
N LEU A 230 13.29 0.25 -7.43
CA LEU A 230 13.54 0.12 -5.99
C LEU A 230 14.49 1.22 -5.49
N GLN A 231 15.54 1.54 -6.25
CA GLN A 231 16.45 2.61 -5.92
C GLN A 231 15.73 3.96 -5.88
N VAL A 232 14.97 4.28 -6.91
CA VAL A 232 14.18 5.53 -7.01
C VAL A 232 13.23 5.68 -5.82
N LEU A 233 12.50 4.62 -5.45
CA LEU A 233 11.63 4.61 -4.27
C LEU A 233 12.40 4.77 -2.94
N SER A 234 13.67 4.36 -2.90
CA SER A 234 14.52 4.49 -1.71
C SER A 234 15.13 5.87 -1.57
N GLU A 235 15.43 6.56 -2.68
CA GLU A 235 16.01 7.91 -2.70
C GLU A 235 15.01 8.99 -2.29
N GLU A 236 13.73 8.82 -2.62
CA GLU A 236 12.66 9.74 -2.19
C GLU A 236 12.39 9.71 -0.68
N ASN A 237 13.00 8.77 0.03
CA ASN A 237 12.85 8.58 1.48
C ASN A 237 14.03 9.18 2.28
N ARG A 238 14.89 9.96 1.67
CA ARG A 238 15.99 10.69 2.33
C ARG A 238 15.61 12.15 2.46
#